data_0eb57a97c4c5e6eeb4dfdaa78e27d248
#
_entry.id   0eb57a97c4c5e6eeb4dfdaa78e27d248
#
_cell.length_a   1.000
_cell.length_b   1.000
_cell.length_c   1.000
_cell.angle_alpha   90.00
_cell.angle_beta   90.00
_cell.angle_gamma   90.00
#
_symmetry.space_group_name_H-M   'P 1'
#
loop_
_entity.id
_entity.type
_entity.pdbx_description
1 polymer ?
#
loop_
_entity_poly.entity_id
_entity_poly.type
_entity_poly.pdbx_seq_one_letter_code
_entity_poly.pdbx_strand_id
1 'polypeptide(L)'
;NYDELISNISKMFNEIMTSEYRIKTISKKEAVKKLLNDYFYDYWEITYKNDKLGEMSTGKASFVILMLIIGLSKSKSPILIDQPEDNLDNRSVSENIISYLRNKKIERQIILVTHNANIVVNADAENVIVANQKGQNDKETSSIYKFDYINGAIENTFAKIEAETDLLKSMGIKEHIADIVEGGKEAFKNR
;
A
#
# COMPACT_ATOMS: atom_id res chain seq x y z
N ASN A 1 20.40 31.69 12.62
CA ASN A 1 21.84 31.71 12.84
C ASN A 1 22.14 31.17 14.25
N TYR A 2 22.97 30.13 14.35
CA TYR A 2 23.32 29.47 15.62
C TYR A 2 23.99 30.42 16.62
N ASP A 3 24.87 31.27 16.15
CA ASP A 3 25.60 32.22 17.02
C ASP A 3 24.69 33.27 17.66
N GLU A 4 23.69 33.71 16.89
CA GLU A 4 22.68 34.64 17.40
C GLU A 4 21.77 33.98 18.45
N LEU A 5 21.40 32.72 18.23
CA LEU A 5 20.63 31.92 19.18
C LEU A 5 21.41 31.74 20.50
N ILE A 6 22.67 31.30 20.40
CA ILE A 6 23.55 31.11 21.57
C ILE A 6 23.71 32.46 22.35
N SER A 7 23.90 33.57 21.62
CA SER A 7 24.00 34.89 22.23
C SER A 7 22.71 35.25 22.99
N ASN A 8 21.56 35.03 22.40
CA ASN A 8 20.27 35.33 23.04
C ASN A 8 20.01 34.44 24.27
N ILE A 9 20.28 33.14 24.19
CA ILE A 9 20.18 32.22 25.33
C ILE A 9 21.11 32.65 26.44
N SER A 10 22.35 33.05 26.15
CA SER A 10 23.34 33.53 27.12
C SER A 10 22.87 34.80 27.82
N LYS A 11 22.28 35.75 27.09
CA LYS A 11 21.68 36.97 27.67
C LYS A 11 20.55 36.62 28.63
N MET A 12 19.60 35.76 28.21
CA MET A 12 18.48 35.32 29.05
C MET A 12 18.97 34.59 30.30
N PHE A 13 20.01 33.75 30.19
CA PHE A 13 20.62 33.08 31.32
C PHE A 13 21.19 34.09 32.32
N ASN A 14 21.94 35.06 31.86
CA ASN A 14 22.51 36.11 32.71
C ASN A 14 21.40 36.92 33.40
N GLU A 15 20.34 37.28 32.71
CA GLU A 15 19.20 37.97 33.31
C GLU A 15 18.53 37.13 34.42
N ILE A 16 18.32 35.82 34.21
CA ILE A 16 17.78 34.95 35.25
C ILE A 16 18.69 34.90 36.48
N MET A 17 19.99 34.86 36.29
CA MET A 17 20.95 34.73 37.39
C MET A 17 21.12 36.04 38.17
N THR A 18 21.04 37.17 37.50
CA THR A 18 21.33 38.52 38.09
C THR A 18 20.08 39.28 38.50
N SER A 19 18.94 39.07 37.86
CA SER A 19 17.72 39.83 38.10
C SER A 19 17.07 39.52 39.45
N GLU A 20 16.61 40.57 40.14
CA GLU A 20 15.75 40.47 41.33
C GLU A 20 14.26 40.35 40.96
N TYR A 21 13.90 40.73 39.72
CA TYR A 21 12.52 40.67 39.19
C TYR A 21 12.18 39.27 38.70
N ARG A 22 11.67 38.45 39.61
CA ARG A 22 11.23 37.10 39.28
C ARG A 22 9.78 36.89 39.66
N ILE A 23 9.08 36.02 38.91
CA ILE A 23 7.82 35.49 39.39
C ILE A 23 8.14 34.71 40.68
N LYS A 24 7.56 35.12 41.80
CA LYS A 24 7.85 34.55 43.12
C LYS A 24 7.61 33.05 43.23
N THR A 25 6.84 32.49 42.34
CA THR A 25 6.45 31.05 42.27
C THR A 25 7.48 30.16 41.58
N ILE A 26 8.51 30.72 40.92
CA ILE A 26 9.50 29.92 40.17
C ILE A 26 10.90 30.17 40.78
N SER A 27 11.57 29.09 41.21
CA SER A 27 12.95 29.14 41.68
C SER A 27 13.94 29.40 40.55
N LYS A 28 15.15 29.94 40.87
CA LYS A 28 16.24 30.13 39.88
C LYS A 28 16.56 28.82 39.17
N LYS A 29 16.60 27.70 39.89
CA LYS A 29 16.85 26.37 39.34
C LYS A 29 15.82 25.98 38.31
N GLU A 30 14.54 26.20 38.59
CA GLU A 30 13.45 25.89 37.63
C GLU A 30 13.44 26.80 36.42
N ALA A 31 13.76 28.10 36.60
CA ALA A 31 13.90 29.04 35.51
C ALA A 31 15.02 28.64 34.55
N VAL A 32 16.20 28.29 35.09
CA VAL A 32 17.33 27.79 34.30
C VAL A 32 16.96 26.45 33.63
N LYS A 33 16.28 25.52 34.33
CA LYS A 33 15.84 24.27 33.73
C LYS A 33 14.88 24.52 32.56
N LYS A 34 13.97 25.48 32.68
CA LYS A 34 13.06 25.84 31.58
C LYS A 34 13.83 26.50 30.42
N LEU A 35 14.82 27.37 30.70
CA LEU A 35 15.64 27.98 29.65
C LEU A 35 16.46 26.95 28.86
N LEU A 36 16.98 25.93 29.55
CA LEU A 36 17.77 24.87 28.93
C LEU A 36 16.92 23.69 28.47
N ASN A 37 15.61 23.85 28.46
CA ASN A 37 14.73 22.83 27.90
C ASN A 37 14.93 22.75 26.38
N ASP A 38 14.58 21.64 25.80
CA ASP A 38 14.67 21.43 24.37
C ASP A 38 13.53 22.20 23.68
N TYR A 39 13.88 23.25 22.95
CA TYR A 39 12.97 24.09 22.17
C TYR A 39 12.99 23.73 20.67
N PHE A 40 13.86 22.82 20.30
CA PHE A 40 14.00 22.37 18.94
C PHE A 40 13.57 20.92 18.86
N TYR A 41 12.82 20.59 17.82
CA TYR A 41 12.44 19.22 17.51
C TYR A 41 12.56 19.01 16.02
N ASP A 42 13.08 17.87 15.65
CA ASP A 42 13.06 17.38 14.29
C ASP A 42 11.77 16.62 14.05
N TYR A 43 11.17 16.85 12.90
CA TYR A 43 10.03 16.07 12.46
C TYR A 43 10.23 15.60 11.03
N TRP A 44 9.70 14.43 10.74
CA TRP A 44 9.74 13.84 9.41
C TRP A 44 8.43 14.11 8.69
N GLU A 45 8.51 14.62 7.48
CA GLU A 45 7.36 14.84 6.63
C GLU A 45 7.50 13.98 5.39
N ILE A 46 6.47 13.20 5.09
CA ILE A 46 6.41 12.38 3.87
C ILE A 46 5.79 13.22 2.77
N THR A 47 6.54 13.39 1.68
CA THR A 47 6.08 14.07 0.48
C THR A 47 6.19 13.16 -0.74
N TYR A 48 5.24 13.23 -1.65
CA TYR A 48 5.26 12.52 -2.92
C TYR A 48 4.71 13.41 -4.02
N LYS A 49 5.52 13.65 -5.07
CA LYS A 49 5.16 14.56 -6.19
C LYS A 49 4.66 15.93 -5.69
N ASN A 50 5.38 16.51 -4.73
CA ASN A 50 5.12 17.80 -4.08
C ASN A 50 3.90 17.86 -3.15
N ASP A 51 3.12 16.81 -3.01
CA ASP A 51 2.04 16.78 -2.02
C ASP A 51 2.54 16.19 -0.70
N LYS A 52 2.11 16.77 0.40
CA LYS A 52 2.33 16.23 1.75
C LYS A 52 1.36 15.09 2.02
N LEU A 53 1.77 14.08 2.78
CA LEU A 53 0.94 12.90 3.06
C LEU A 53 -0.46 13.25 3.57
N GLY A 54 -0.58 14.25 4.44
CA GLY A 54 -1.87 14.71 4.98
C GLY A 54 -2.77 15.48 3.99
N GLU A 55 -2.23 15.87 2.83
CA GLU A 55 -2.94 16.58 1.76
C GLU A 55 -3.29 15.67 0.57
N MET A 56 -2.79 14.43 0.59
CA MET A 56 -3.08 13.45 -0.47
C MET A 56 -4.47 12.88 -0.35
N SER A 57 -5.05 12.43 -1.48
CA SER A 57 -6.22 11.55 -1.44
C SER A 57 -5.89 10.25 -0.71
N THR A 58 -6.91 9.59 -0.16
CA THR A 58 -6.76 8.33 0.58
C THR A 58 -5.99 7.30 -0.25
N GLY A 59 -6.33 7.15 -1.53
CA GLY A 59 -5.66 6.21 -2.43
C GLY A 59 -4.19 6.54 -2.68
N LYS A 60 -3.88 7.82 -2.91
CA LYS A 60 -2.50 8.27 -3.08
C LYS A 60 -1.67 8.07 -1.82
N ALA A 61 -2.24 8.39 -0.65
CA ALA A 61 -1.59 8.19 0.64
C ALA A 61 -1.33 6.69 0.90
N SER A 62 -2.32 5.82 0.67
CA SER A 62 -2.19 4.36 0.80
C SER A 62 -1.08 3.80 -0.08
N PHE A 63 -1.01 4.24 -1.34
CA PHE A 63 0.06 3.86 -2.25
C PHE A 63 1.44 4.30 -1.75
N VAL A 64 1.58 5.53 -1.28
CA VAL A 64 2.85 6.06 -0.75
C VAL A 64 3.29 5.28 0.49
N ILE A 65 2.37 4.97 1.39
CA ILE A 65 2.64 4.16 2.58
C ILE A 65 3.07 2.74 2.18
N LEU A 66 2.38 2.11 1.23
CA LEU A 66 2.75 0.79 0.71
C LEU A 66 4.18 0.80 0.14
N MET A 67 4.52 1.79 -0.69
CA MET A 67 5.88 1.96 -1.23
C MET A 67 6.92 2.10 -0.13
N LEU A 68 6.63 2.86 0.93
CA LEU A 68 7.55 3.05 2.04
C LEU A 68 7.75 1.75 2.82
N ILE A 69 6.68 1.03 3.16
CA ILE A 69 6.75 -0.26 3.87
C ILE A 69 7.61 -1.25 3.09
N ILE A 70 7.35 -1.40 1.80
CA ILE A 70 8.10 -2.33 0.95
C ILE A 70 9.53 -1.83 0.70
N GLY A 71 9.71 -0.53 0.45
CA GLY A 71 11.00 0.07 0.08
C GLY A 71 11.98 0.16 1.24
N LEU A 72 11.51 0.46 2.44
CA LEU A 72 12.35 0.56 3.64
C LEU A 72 12.66 -0.81 4.26
N SER A 73 11.89 -1.83 3.93
CA SER A 73 12.14 -3.18 4.43
C SER A 73 13.42 -3.77 3.86
N LYS A 74 14.39 -4.06 4.72
CA LYS A 74 15.62 -4.78 4.36
C LYS A 74 15.41 -6.29 4.23
N SER A 75 14.27 -6.79 4.64
CA SER A 75 13.92 -8.21 4.57
C SER A 75 13.72 -8.65 3.12
N LYS A 76 14.20 -9.85 2.78
CA LYS A 76 13.93 -10.53 1.52
C LYS A 76 12.81 -11.57 1.63
N SER A 77 12.11 -11.63 2.77
CA SER A 77 10.97 -12.52 2.96
C SER A 77 9.85 -12.19 1.98
N PRO A 78 9.02 -13.15 1.58
CA PRO A 78 7.85 -12.90 0.76
C PRO A 78 6.98 -11.78 1.32
N ILE A 79 6.36 -11.00 0.44
CA ILE A 79 5.35 -9.99 0.81
C ILE A 79 3.99 -10.52 0.38
N LEU A 80 3.03 -10.45 1.29
CA LEU A 80 1.62 -10.69 1.00
C LEU A 80 0.90 -9.33 0.97
N ILE A 81 0.22 -9.05 -0.14
CA ILE A 81 -0.55 -7.82 -0.36
C ILE A 81 -1.98 -8.24 -0.70
N ASP A 82 -2.93 -7.78 0.10
CA ASP A 82 -4.34 -8.07 -0.08
C ASP A 82 -5.07 -6.84 -0.62
N GLN A 83 -5.69 -6.98 -1.78
CA GLN A 83 -6.55 -6.00 -2.46
C GLN A 83 -6.02 -4.55 -2.42
N PRO A 84 -4.82 -4.29 -2.96
CA PRO A 84 -4.25 -2.93 -2.93
C PRO A 84 -5.09 -1.93 -3.73
N GLU A 85 -5.91 -2.40 -4.66
CA GLU A 85 -6.77 -1.58 -5.51
C GLU A 85 -7.96 -0.94 -4.81
N ASP A 86 -8.45 -1.51 -3.71
CA ASP A 86 -9.67 -1.05 -3.04
C ASP A 86 -9.58 0.39 -2.52
N ASN A 87 -8.37 0.84 -2.27
CA ASN A 87 -8.10 2.19 -1.79
C ASN A 87 -7.48 3.10 -2.85
N LEU A 88 -7.47 2.71 -4.13
CA LEU A 88 -6.82 3.47 -5.20
C LEU A 88 -7.84 4.27 -6.00
N ASP A 89 -7.92 5.57 -5.75
CA ASP A 89 -8.94 6.46 -6.29
C ASP A 89 -8.79 6.77 -7.79
N ASN A 90 -7.67 6.47 -8.41
CA ASN A 90 -7.50 6.79 -9.81
C ASN A 90 -6.51 5.87 -10.56
N ARG A 91 -6.69 5.86 -11.88
CA ARG A 91 -5.91 5.06 -12.83
C ARG A 91 -4.39 5.30 -12.72
N SER A 92 -3.97 6.53 -12.52
CA SER A 92 -2.54 6.87 -12.43
C SER A 92 -1.87 6.28 -11.19
N VAL A 93 -2.62 6.11 -10.10
CA VAL A 93 -2.12 5.45 -8.89
C VAL A 93 -1.99 3.95 -9.13
N SER A 94 -2.98 3.34 -9.79
CA SER A 94 -2.92 1.92 -10.18
C SER A 94 -1.73 1.62 -11.10
N GLU A 95 -1.46 2.47 -12.09
CA GLU A 95 -0.29 2.33 -12.98
C GLU A 95 1.04 2.46 -12.22
N ASN A 96 1.12 3.33 -11.22
CA ASN A 96 2.32 3.49 -10.39
C ASN A 96 2.56 2.25 -9.50
N ILE A 97 1.50 1.67 -8.90
CA ILE A 97 1.65 0.46 -8.08
C ILE A 97 2.10 -0.73 -8.93
N ILE A 98 1.54 -0.90 -10.12
CA ILE A 98 1.93 -1.95 -11.06
C ILE A 98 3.42 -1.86 -11.40
N SER A 99 3.88 -0.67 -11.81
CA SER A 99 5.29 -0.43 -12.11
C SER A 99 6.20 -0.70 -10.91
N TYR A 100 5.76 -0.32 -9.72
CA TYR A 100 6.51 -0.55 -8.49
C TYR A 100 6.61 -2.04 -8.14
N LEU A 101 5.51 -2.78 -8.19
CA LEU A 101 5.46 -4.21 -7.93
C LEU A 101 6.30 -4.99 -8.95
N ARG A 102 6.20 -4.63 -10.23
CA ARG A 102 6.99 -5.24 -11.31
C ARG A 102 8.50 -5.11 -11.10
N ASN A 103 8.95 -3.98 -10.58
CA ASN A 103 10.36 -3.79 -10.24
C ASN A 103 10.75 -4.58 -8.98
N LYS A 104 9.88 -4.64 -7.99
CA LYS A 104 10.16 -5.29 -6.71
C LYS A 104 10.10 -6.81 -6.76
N LYS A 105 9.35 -7.42 -7.69
CA LYS A 105 9.32 -8.88 -7.86
C LYS A 105 10.68 -9.48 -8.19
N ILE A 106 11.61 -8.69 -8.76
CA ILE A 106 12.97 -9.11 -9.06
C ILE A 106 13.81 -9.30 -7.77
N GLU A 107 13.47 -8.52 -6.73
CA GLU A 107 14.22 -8.52 -5.46
C GLU A 107 13.69 -9.54 -4.46
N ARG A 108 12.38 -9.83 -4.51
CA ARG A 108 11.70 -10.70 -3.55
C ARG A 108 10.37 -11.22 -4.09
N GLN A 109 9.92 -12.34 -3.55
CA GLN A 109 8.60 -12.88 -3.89
C GLN A 109 7.48 -11.93 -3.42
N ILE A 110 6.53 -11.69 -4.30
CA ILE A 110 5.31 -10.94 -4.01
C ILE A 110 4.12 -11.86 -4.25
N ILE A 111 3.26 -12.00 -3.26
CA ILE A 111 1.99 -12.71 -3.33
C ILE A 111 0.91 -11.66 -3.25
N LEU A 112 0.14 -11.51 -4.32
CA LEU A 112 -0.89 -10.49 -4.44
C LEU A 112 -2.26 -11.15 -4.53
N VAL A 113 -3.18 -10.74 -3.68
CA VAL A 113 -4.60 -11.07 -3.79
C VAL A 113 -5.31 -9.87 -4.41
N THR A 114 -6.03 -10.08 -5.50
CA THR A 114 -6.70 -8.99 -6.23
C THR A 114 -7.88 -9.53 -7.03
N HIS A 115 -8.90 -8.72 -7.20
CA HIS A 115 -9.99 -8.94 -8.14
C HIS A 115 -9.81 -8.09 -9.43
N ASN A 116 -8.73 -7.32 -9.52
CA ASN A 116 -8.44 -6.47 -10.67
C ASN A 116 -7.47 -7.16 -11.64
N ALA A 117 -8.01 -7.72 -12.70
CA ALA A 117 -7.23 -8.40 -13.72
C ALA A 117 -6.20 -7.50 -14.42
N ASN A 118 -6.41 -6.18 -14.48
CA ASN A 118 -5.40 -5.26 -15.03
C ASN A 118 -4.11 -5.29 -14.19
N ILE A 119 -4.23 -5.48 -12.88
CA ILE A 119 -3.04 -5.61 -12.01
C ILE A 119 -2.32 -6.92 -12.35
N VAL A 120 -3.04 -8.04 -12.46
CA VAL A 120 -2.46 -9.36 -12.75
C VAL A 120 -1.67 -9.34 -14.06
N VAL A 121 -2.28 -8.85 -15.13
CA VAL A 121 -1.67 -8.81 -16.47
C VAL A 121 -0.51 -7.82 -16.54
N ASN A 122 -0.73 -6.60 -16.06
CA ASN A 122 0.29 -5.54 -16.23
C ASN A 122 1.44 -5.63 -15.21
N ALA A 123 1.23 -6.29 -14.04
CA ALA A 123 2.34 -6.59 -13.13
C ALA A 123 3.19 -7.78 -13.61
N ASP A 124 2.80 -8.42 -14.72
CA ASP A 124 3.53 -9.54 -15.30
C ASP A 124 3.68 -10.69 -14.30
N ALA A 125 2.52 -11.20 -13.84
CA ALA A 125 2.47 -12.28 -12.86
C ALA A 125 2.99 -13.59 -13.46
N GLU A 126 3.93 -14.22 -12.80
CA GLU A 126 4.55 -15.49 -13.25
C GLU A 126 3.64 -16.70 -12.99
N ASN A 127 2.84 -16.63 -11.94
CA ASN A 127 1.86 -17.66 -11.60
C ASN A 127 0.57 -17.00 -11.12
N VAL A 128 -0.53 -17.42 -11.63
CA VAL A 128 -1.87 -16.95 -11.28
C VAL A 128 -2.63 -18.10 -10.62
N ILE A 129 -3.22 -17.82 -9.46
CA ILE A 129 -4.10 -18.76 -8.77
C ILE A 129 -5.52 -18.20 -8.88
N VAL A 130 -6.37 -18.90 -9.58
CA VAL A 130 -7.79 -18.58 -9.67
C VAL A 130 -8.53 -19.33 -8.58
N ALA A 131 -9.21 -18.56 -7.71
CA ALA A 131 -10.00 -19.08 -6.61
C ALA A 131 -11.49 -19.07 -6.97
N ASN A 132 -12.20 -20.12 -6.67
CA ASN A 132 -13.66 -20.19 -6.78
C ASN A 132 -14.30 -20.62 -5.47
N GLN A 133 -15.40 -19.96 -5.11
CA GLN A 133 -16.24 -20.35 -3.98
C GLN A 133 -17.61 -20.73 -4.51
N LYS A 134 -18.05 -21.95 -4.20
CA LYS A 134 -19.41 -22.38 -4.53
C LYS A 134 -20.44 -21.60 -3.72
N GLY A 135 -21.44 -21.07 -4.41
CA GLY A 135 -22.63 -20.51 -3.81
C GLY A 135 -23.49 -21.58 -3.11
N GLN A 136 -24.38 -21.14 -2.24
CA GLN A 136 -25.31 -22.07 -1.55
C GLN A 136 -26.28 -22.78 -2.52
N ASN A 137 -26.51 -22.23 -3.69
CA ASN A 137 -27.45 -22.72 -4.70
C ASN A 137 -26.78 -23.42 -5.90
N ASP A 138 -25.44 -23.50 -5.91
CA ASP A 138 -24.70 -24.17 -7.00
C ASP A 138 -24.83 -25.70 -6.86
N LYS A 139 -25.88 -26.26 -7.45
CA LYS A 139 -26.17 -27.70 -7.40
C LYS A 139 -25.42 -28.51 -8.46
N GLU A 140 -24.76 -27.87 -9.41
CA GLU A 140 -24.30 -28.51 -10.64
C GLU A 140 -22.80 -28.69 -10.79
N THR A 141 -22.00 -28.37 -9.75
CA THR A 141 -20.55 -28.53 -9.87
C THR A 141 -20.07 -29.88 -9.37
N SER A 142 -19.23 -30.53 -10.17
CA SER A 142 -18.64 -31.85 -9.86
C SER A 142 -17.71 -31.87 -8.64
N SER A 143 -17.22 -30.72 -8.20
CA SER A 143 -16.35 -30.60 -7.02
C SER A 143 -17.14 -30.73 -5.72
N ILE A 144 -16.67 -31.58 -4.81
CA ILE A 144 -17.21 -31.78 -3.46
C ILE A 144 -16.76 -30.66 -2.48
N TYR A 145 -15.79 -29.86 -2.88
CA TYR A 145 -15.22 -28.79 -2.03
C TYR A 145 -15.97 -27.47 -2.19
N LYS A 146 -16.16 -26.77 -1.09
CA LYS A 146 -16.75 -25.42 -1.09
C LYS A 146 -15.83 -24.38 -1.72
N PHE A 147 -14.53 -24.52 -1.51
CA PHE A 147 -13.49 -23.69 -2.11
C PHE A 147 -12.61 -24.56 -2.97
N ASP A 148 -12.32 -24.10 -4.16
CA ASP A 148 -11.45 -24.79 -5.10
C ASP A 148 -10.54 -23.80 -5.81
N TYR A 149 -9.41 -24.28 -6.33
CA TYR A 149 -8.35 -23.43 -6.89
C TYR A 149 -7.72 -24.12 -8.11
N ILE A 150 -7.42 -23.33 -9.12
CA ILE A 150 -6.47 -23.74 -10.17
C ILE A 150 -5.33 -22.74 -10.25
N ASN A 151 -4.18 -23.15 -10.74
CA ASN A 151 -3.03 -22.30 -10.91
C ASN A 151 -2.30 -22.56 -12.22
N GLY A 152 -1.63 -21.54 -12.72
CA GLY A 152 -0.80 -21.64 -13.92
C GLY A 152 -0.28 -20.28 -14.35
N ALA A 153 0.60 -20.29 -15.36
CA ALA A 153 1.00 -19.08 -16.04
C ALA A 153 -0.15 -18.54 -16.92
N ILE A 154 -0.10 -17.25 -17.26
CA ILE A 154 -1.12 -16.62 -18.14
C ILE A 154 -1.17 -17.31 -19.50
N GLU A 155 -0.03 -17.82 -19.96
CA GLU A 155 0.11 -18.57 -21.22
C GLU A 155 -0.59 -19.93 -21.20
N ASN A 156 -0.84 -20.51 -20.03
CA ASN A 156 -1.57 -21.74 -19.85
C ASN A 156 -3.07 -21.49 -20.05
N THR A 157 -3.46 -21.32 -21.31
CA THR A 157 -4.82 -20.96 -21.67
C THR A 157 -5.39 -21.87 -22.74
N PHE A 158 -6.71 -22.05 -22.67
CA PHE A 158 -7.54 -22.72 -23.70
C PHE A 158 -8.94 -22.11 -23.68
N ALA A 159 -9.62 -22.17 -24.79
CA ALA A 159 -10.96 -21.63 -24.93
C ALA A 159 -11.97 -22.39 -24.06
N LYS A 160 -13.05 -21.71 -23.66
CA LYS A 160 -14.10 -22.27 -22.82
C LYS A 160 -14.70 -23.53 -23.44
N ILE A 161 -14.79 -24.57 -22.63
CA ILE A 161 -15.38 -25.87 -22.99
C ILE A 161 -16.83 -25.89 -22.46
N GLU A 162 -17.78 -25.71 -23.34
CA GLU A 162 -19.21 -25.62 -22.99
C GLU A 162 -19.78 -26.87 -22.32
N ALA A 163 -19.17 -28.04 -22.54
CA ALA A 163 -19.61 -29.32 -21.96
C ALA A 163 -19.05 -29.55 -20.53
N GLU A 164 -18.12 -28.73 -20.07
CA GLU A 164 -17.53 -28.85 -18.74
C GLU A 164 -18.39 -28.14 -17.69
N THR A 165 -18.78 -28.85 -16.66
CA THR A 165 -19.61 -28.33 -15.55
C THR A 165 -18.81 -27.72 -14.43
N ASP A 166 -17.52 -28.05 -14.34
CA ASP A 166 -16.62 -27.45 -13.36
C ASP A 166 -16.06 -26.11 -13.90
N LEU A 167 -16.48 -25.00 -13.30
CA LEU A 167 -16.09 -23.68 -13.76
C LEU A 167 -14.57 -23.52 -13.89
N LEU A 168 -13.81 -24.01 -12.90
CA LEU A 168 -12.34 -23.86 -12.92
C LEU A 168 -11.68 -24.68 -14.02
N LYS A 169 -12.26 -25.81 -14.40
CA LYS A 169 -11.73 -26.68 -15.47
C LYS A 169 -12.26 -26.30 -16.84
N SER A 170 -13.32 -25.52 -16.91
CA SER A 170 -14.00 -25.16 -18.14
C SER A 170 -13.20 -24.25 -19.07
N MET A 171 -12.18 -23.55 -18.57
CA MET A 171 -11.41 -22.58 -19.34
C MET A 171 -9.98 -22.42 -18.80
N GLY A 172 -9.09 -21.85 -19.61
CA GLY A 172 -7.69 -21.59 -19.22
C GLY A 172 -7.53 -20.34 -18.36
N ILE A 173 -6.34 -20.16 -17.82
CA ILE A 173 -6.00 -19.04 -16.88
C ILE A 173 -6.34 -17.67 -17.49
N LYS A 174 -5.96 -17.42 -18.74
CA LYS A 174 -6.25 -16.15 -19.43
C LYS A 174 -7.75 -15.89 -19.56
N GLU A 175 -8.53 -16.93 -19.84
CA GLU A 175 -9.99 -16.82 -19.96
C GLU A 175 -10.64 -16.53 -18.61
N HIS A 176 -10.15 -17.14 -17.52
CA HIS A 176 -10.58 -16.81 -16.16
C HIS A 176 -10.28 -15.36 -15.79
N ILE A 177 -9.07 -14.87 -16.12
CA ILE A 177 -8.71 -13.46 -15.88
C ILE A 177 -9.67 -12.54 -16.65
N ALA A 178 -9.98 -12.86 -17.90
CA ALA A 178 -10.89 -12.05 -18.71
C ALA A 178 -12.36 -12.12 -18.22
N ASP A 179 -12.76 -13.22 -17.58
CA ASP A 179 -14.12 -13.38 -17.03
C ASP A 179 -14.31 -12.60 -15.73
N ILE A 180 -13.27 -12.49 -14.91
CA ILE A 180 -13.27 -11.71 -13.65
C ILE A 180 -13.32 -10.20 -13.93
N VAL A 181 -12.72 -9.74 -15.05
CA VAL A 181 -12.76 -8.32 -15.42
C VAL A 181 -14.17 -7.93 -15.86
N GLU A 182 -14.79 -7.07 -15.08
CA GLU A 182 -16.03 -6.34 -15.45
C GLU A 182 -17.26 -7.20 -15.75
N GLY A 183 -17.46 -8.32 -15.06
CA GLY A 183 -18.65 -9.13 -15.21
C GLY A 183 -18.70 -9.94 -16.51
N GLY A 184 -17.52 -10.29 -17.03
CA GLY A 184 -17.38 -11.17 -18.18
C GLY A 184 -17.53 -10.48 -19.53
N LYS A 185 -17.17 -11.21 -20.58
CA LYS A 185 -17.30 -10.77 -21.99
C LYS A 185 -18.71 -10.30 -22.39
N GLU A 186 -19.74 -10.69 -21.64
CA GLU A 186 -21.13 -10.30 -21.91
C GLU A 186 -21.42 -8.83 -21.59
N ALA A 187 -20.78 -8.25 -20.56
CA ALA A 187 -20.95 -6.83 -20.23
C ALA A 187 -20.38 -5.91 -21.33
N PHE A 188 -19.34 -6.37 -22.04
CA PHE A 188 -18.77 -5.67 -23.19
C PHE A 188 -19.61 -5.74 -24.46
N LYS A 189 -20.38 -6.83 -24.66
CA LYS A 189 -21.23 -6.97 -25.84
C LYS A 189 -22.50 -6.14 -25.80
N ASN A 190 -22.91 -5.70 -24.61
CA ASN A 190 -24.14 -4.96 -24.38
C ASN A 190 -23.92 -3.43 -24.30
N ARG A 191 -22.73 -2.94 -24.63
CA ARG A 191 -22.41 -1.53 -24.85
C ARG A 191 -22.11 -1.29 -26.32
#